data_9a4bff961f584cbeb8f6162cdec9ac19
#
_entry.id   9a4bff961f584cbeb8f6162cdec9ac19
#
_cell.length_a   1.000
_cell.length_b   1.000
_cell.length_c   1.000
_cell.angle_alpha   90.00
_cell.angle_beta   90.00
_cell.angle_gamma   90.00
#
_symmetry.space_group_name_H-M   'P 1'
#
loop_
_entity.id
_entity.type
_entity.pdbx_description
1 polymer ?
#
loop_
_entity_poly.entity_id
_entity_poly.type
_entity_poly.pdbx_seq_one_letter_code
_entity_poly.pdbx_strand_id
1 'polypeptide(L)'
;KGMKGIKEITARASRDFARVTLDIEPGEDINEIMAQVENRIDSIVGFPKELEKPNVSRIEMFGWVMNVSVYGAMDERTRKEIGLEVRDELLELPDVKRVMLWGVNDYEISIEVKENRLRELNLTLNEVAQVLRSSSLDLAAGMIRAENGNVLVRTQGKAYTGQEFSNLVLRSNADGTQLLLSDVADVTDGFVETSRVTRFDQENSFALGVFSLKGQDIITISDSVKKYIDEKRGDLPEGLSIDYVFDESFHLRGRLNMMLSNLAMGAVLVAVVLGLFLNLQVAGWVMLGIPVSFLGALWLMPITPYNVNINVLSLFAFIMVLGIVVDDAIVIGESIFSEAKDEADKGAAEARQLSDAAAEDYVYIAPAETVIAGAQKVATPSTIGVMTTIAAFVPILFVGGNVSAFLEAIAVVVILCLLFSLIESKLILPSHLVGLRFGKKKASRWRFIEGWQASIDTKMTAFIDNKYQPFLEKCMRHRYVTLASFGAVLILSFGAVASGVARFEIFPDVPSDDIRAIIIM
;
A
#
# COMPACT_ATOMS: atom_id res chain seq x y z
N LYS A 1 26.98 -0.18 -21.33
CA LYS A 1 28.07 0.21 -20.41
C LYS A 1 28.33 1.70 -20.54
N GLY A 2 28.62 2.40 -19.44
CA GLY A 2 29.01 3.82 -19.42
C GLY A 2 27.84 4.84 -19.37
N MET A 3 26.65 4.46 -18.99
CA MET A 3 25.58 5.38 -18.58
C MET A 3 25.67 5.57 -17.06
N LYS A 4 25.57 6.81 -16.59
CA LYS A 4 25.46 7.14 -15.16
C LYS A 4 24.05 6.83 -14.69
N GLY A 5 23.86 6.58 -13.41
CA GLY A 5 22.54 6.35 -12.82
C GLY A 5 21.98 4.93 -13.01
N ILE A 6 22.73 3.99 -13.57
CA ILE A 6 22.34 2.59 -13.69
C ILE A 6 23.08 1.78 -12.61
N LYS A 7 22.29 1.19 -11.70
CA LYS A 7 22.80 0.34 -10.62
C LYS A 7 23.16 -1.06 -11.11
N GLU A 8 22.25 -1.69 -11.85
CA GLU A 8 22.41 -3.06 -12.34
C GLU A 8 21.74 -3.25 -13.69
N ILE A 9 22.28 -4.17 -14.49
CA ILE A 9 21.73 -4.56 -15.79
C ILE A 9 21.56 -6.07 -15.80
N THR A 10 20.33 -6.54 -15.89
CA THR A 10 19.99 -7.95 -15.99
C THR A 10 19.45 -8.25 -17.39
N ALA A 11 20.01 -9.25 -18.07
CA ALA A 11 19.55 -9.69 -19.37
C ALA A 11 19.06 -11.14 -19.31
N ARG A 12 17.89 -11.40 -19.89
CA ARG A 12 17.32 -12.73 -20.05
C ARG A 12 16.97 -12.93 -21.52
N ALA A 13 17.48 -14.02 -22.10
CA ALA A 13 17.17 -14.41 -23.47
C ALA A 13 16.61 -15.83 -23.48
N SER A 14 15.59 -16.05 -24.30
CA SER A 14 15.01 -17.36 -24.62
C SER A 14 14.92 -17.51 -26.14
N ARG A 15 14.30 -18.58 -26.63
CA ARG A 15 14.23 -18.86 -28.08
C ARG A 15 13.57 -17.74 -28.88
N ASP A 16 12.46 -17.19 -28.38
CA ASP A 16 11.62 -16.24 -29.11
C ASP A 16 11.57 -14.83 -28.49
N PHE A 17 12.35 -14.60 -27.41
CA PHE A 17 12.19 -13.43 -26.59
C PHE A 17 13.49 -13.07 -25.87
N ALA A 18 13.83 -11.80 -25.88
CA ALA A 18 14.91 -11.23 -25.06
C ALA A 18 14.43 -10.00 -24.30
N ARG A 19 14.80 -9.92 -23.03
CA ARG A 19 14.52 -8.78 -22.16
C ARG A 19 15.81 -8.31 -21.48
N VAL A 20 16.02 -7.01 -21.48
CA VAL A 20 17.07 -6.36 -20.70
C VAL A 20 16.41 -5.43 -19.70
N THR A 21 16.64 -5.69 -18.42
CA THR A 21 16.13 -4.87 -17.32
C THR A 21 17.26 -4.02 -16.76
N LEU A 22 17.01 -2.74 -16.58
CA LEU A 22 17.93 -1.77 -16.02
C LEU A 22 17.40 -1.33 -14.65
N ASP A 23 18.16 -1.57 -13.59
CA ASP A 23 17.88 -1.02 -12.27
C ASP A 23 18.56 0.34 -12.14
N ILE A 24 17.76 1.37 -11.87
CA ILE A 24 18.22 2.77 -11.81
C ILE A 24 18.56 3.14 -10.37
N GLU A 25 19.61 3.93 -10.18
CA GLU A 25 20.00 4.44 -8.85
C GLU A 25 18.90 5.36 -8.28
N PRO A 26 18.67 5.31 -6.97
CA PRO A 26 17.70 6.19 -6.32
C PRO A 26 18.03 7.67 -6.53
N GLY A 27 17.05 8.47 -6.95
CA GLY A 27 17.19 9.91 -7.15
C GLY A 27 17.49 10.34 -8.59
N GLU A 28 17.74 9.40 -9.50
CA GLU A 28 17.95 9.69 -10.92
C GLU A 28 16.61 9.87 -11.67
N ASP A 29 16.62 10.69 -12.73
CA ASP A 29 15.43 10.88 -13.58
C ASP A 29 15.27 9.71 -14.55
N ILE A 30 14.22 8.91 -14.29
CA ILE A 30 13.89 7.72 -15.09
C ILE A 30 13.61 8.10 -16.57
N ASN A 31 12.96 9.24 -16.82
CA ASN A 31 12.58 9.65 -18.17
C ASN A 31 13.84 10.03 -18.97
N GLU A 32 14.80 10.72 -18.36
CA GLU A 32 16.07 11.05 -18.98
C GLU A 32 16.88 9.79 -19.33
N ILE A 33 16.97 8.85 -18.38
CA ILE A 33 17.67 7.58 -18.62
C ILE A 33 16.97 6.77 -19.72
N MET A 34 15.62 6.73 -19.71
CA MET A 34 14.84 6.02 -20.73
C MET A 34 15.12 6.60 -22.12
N ALA A 35 15.09 7.93 -22.29
CA ALA A 35 15.42 8.58 -23.54
C ALA A 35 16.86 8.31 -24.01
N GLN A 36 17.82 8.27 -23.07
CA GLN A 36 19.21 7.91 -23.39
C GLN A 36 19.34 6.45 -23.85
N VAL A 37 18.57 5.52 -23.24
CA VAL A 37 18.53 4.10 -23.63
C VAL A 37 17.92 3.95 -25.03
N GLU A 38 16.79 4.60 -25.31
CA GLU A 38 16.15 4.59 -26.63
C GLU A 38 17.10 5.09 -27.72
N ASN A 39 17.73 6.24 -27.50
CA ASN A 39 18.71 6.79 -28.44
C ASN A 39 19.87 5.84 -28.72
N ARG A 40 20.36 5.12 -27.69
CA ARG A 40 21.44 4.14 -27.86
C ARG A 40 20.98 2.90 -28.63
N ILE A 41 19.75 2.42 -28.37
CA ILE A 41 19.16 1.29 -29.10
C ILE A 41 18.96 1.67 -30.57
N ASP A 42 18.43 2.85 -30.84
CA ASP A 42 18.21 3.36 -32.19
C ASP A 42 19.54 3.56 -32.99
N SER A 43 20.64 3.80 -32.29
CA SER A 43 21.97 3.91 -32.88
C SER A 43 22.62 2.57 -33.24
N ILE A 44 22.05 1.43 -32.81
CA ILE A 44 22.59 0.10 -33.12
C ILE A 44 22.25 -0.25 -34.55
N VAL A 45 23.27 -0.25 -35.40
CA VAL A 45 23.18 -0.70 -36.79
C VAL A 45 23.51 -2.19 -36.84
N GLY A 46 22.55 -3.03 -37.27
CA GLY A 46 22.84 -4.45 -37.46
C GLY A 46 21.96 -5.42 -36.68
N PHE A 47 20.77 -5.01 -36.22
CA PHE A 47 19.78 -5.98 -35.78
C PHE A 47 19.39 -6.92 -36.91
N PRO A 48 19.19 -8.23 -36.65
CA PRO A 48 18.63 -9.16 -37.64
C PRO A 48 17.34 -8.60 -38.22
N LYS A 49 17.15 -8.77 -39.53
CA LYS A 49 15.96 -8.24 -40.24
C LYS A 49 14.65 -8.87 -39.77
N GLU A 50 14.75 -10.06 -39.23
CA GLU A 50 13.64 -10.83 -38.67
C GLU A 50 13.25 -10.40 -37.24
N LEU A 51 14.07 -9.56 -36.59
CA LEU A 51 13.81 -9.09 -35.23
C LEU A 51 12.92 -7.84 -35.28
N GLU A 52 11.85 -7.85 -34.51
CA GLU A 52 11.07 -6.65 -34.25
C GLU A 52 11.91 -5.60 -33.52
N LYS A 53 11.64 -4.31 -33.78
CA LYS A 53 12.35 -3.24 -33.09
C LYS A 53 12.20 -3.36 -31.57
N PRO A 54 13.31 -3.32 -30.80
CA PRO A 54 13.22 -3.37 -29.35
C PRO A 54 12.36 -2.25 -28.78
N ASN A 55 11.44 -2.58 -27.90
CA ASN A 55 10.60 -1.62 -27.20
C ASN A 55 11.21 -1.29 -25.83
N VAL A 56 11.39 0.00 -25.55
CA VAL A 56 11.85 0.50 -24.25
C VAL A 56 10.63 0.98 -23.48
N SER A 57 10.44 0.43 -22.30
CA SER A 57 9.31 0.80 -21.45
C SER A 57 9.72 0.82 -19.98
N ARG A 58 9.08 1.69 -19.22
CA ARG A 58 9.21 1.71 -17.78
C ARG A 58 8.43 0.52 -17.18
N ILE A 59 9.06 -0.18 -16.23
CA ILE A 59 8.36 -1.18 -15.42
C ILE A 59 7.55 -0.41 -14.37
N GLU A 60 6.25 -0.35 -14.57
CA GLU A 60 5.34 0.21 -13.58
C GLU A 60 4.85 -0.89 -12.65
N MET A 61 4.96 -0.65 -11.33
CA MET A 61 4.34 -1.53 -10.35
C MET A 61 2.88 -1.11 -10.20
N PHE A 62 1.98 -2.03 -10.47
CA PHE A 62 0.55 -1.84 -10.25
C PHE A 62 0.08 -2.75 -9.11
N GLY A 63 -0.82 -2.21 -8.30
CA GLY A 63 -1.56 -2.97 -7.32
C GLY A 63 -2.77 -3.63 -7.96
N TRP A 64 -3.04 -4.85 -7.59
CA TRP A 64 -4.29 -5.52 -7.94
C TRP A 64 -5.46 -4.86 -7.20
N VAL A 65 -6.58 -4.63 -7.91
CA VAL A 65 -7.82 -4.12 -7.29
C VAL A 65 -8.88 -5.20 -7.28
N MET A 66 -9.32 -5.66 -8.45
CA MET A 66 -10.31 -6.73 -8.59
C MET A 66 -10.33 -7.31 -9.99
N ASN A 67 -11.00 -8.44 -10.16
CA ASN A 67 -11.43 -8.97 -11.44
C ASN A 67 -12.91 -8.68 -11.67
N VAL A 68 -13.23 -8.13 -12.81
CA VAL A 68 -14.58 -8.06 -13.34
C VAL A 68 -14.76 -9.22 -14.32
N SER A 69 -15.74 -10.07 -14.11
CA SER A 69 -16.03 -11.24 -14.97
C SER A 69 -17.37 -11.03 -15.67
N VAL A 70 -17.36 -11.18 -16.99
CA VAL A 70 -18.59 -11.26 -17.79
C VAL A 70 -18.74 -12.71 -18.26
N TYR A 71 -19.90 -13.30 -18.02
CA TYR A 71 -20.14 -14.71 -18.23
C TYR A 71 -21.53 -14.98 -18.75
N GLY A 72 -21.69 -16.15 -19.39
CA GLY A 72 -22.94 -16.60 -19.97
C GLY A 72 -22.77 -17.24 -21.34
N ALA A 73 -23.88 -17.53 -22.00
CA ALA A 73 -23.90 -18.15 -23.34
C ALA A 73 -23.55 -17.10 -24.41
N MET A 74 -22.32 -17.12 -24.90
CA MET A 74 -21.83 -16.21 -25.95
C MET A 74 -20.84 -16.93 -26.87
N ASP A 75 -20.86 -16.57 -28.15
CA ASP A 75 -19.82 -16.96 -29.10
C ASP A 75 -18.53 -16.16 -28.85
N GLU A 76 -17.44 -16.56 -29.50
CA GLU A 76 -16.12 -16.00 -29.26
C GLU A 76 -15.99 -14.55 -29.78
N ARG A 77 -16.68 -14.23 -30.89
CA ARG A 77 -16.70 -12.86 -31.45
C ARG A 77 -17.40 -11.90 -30.49
N THR A 78 -18.61 -12.24 -30.06
CA THR A 78 -19.38 -11.46 -29.07
C THR A 78 -18.60 -11.29 -27.77
N ARG A 79 -17.91 -12.36 -27.31
CA ARG A 79 -17.03 -12.31 -26.13
C ARG A 79 -15.92 -11.27 -26.27
N LYS A 80 -15.25 -11.22 -27.44
CA LYS A 80 -14.19 -10.25 -27.72
C LYS A 80 -14.73 -8.83 -27.79
N GLU A 81 -15.84 -8.62 -28.50
CA GLU A 81 -16.45 -7.30 -28.70
C GLU A 81 -16.93 -6.70 -27.36
N ILE A 82 -17.72 -7.45 -26.59
CA ILE A 82 -18.18 -7.01 -25.27
C ILE A 82 -16.99 -6.82 -24.31
N GLY A 83 -15.98 -7.71 -24.39
CA GLY A 83 -14.78 -7.57 -23.57
C GLY A 83 -14.02 -6.28 -23.81
N LEU A 84 -13.91 -5.85 -25.06
CA LEU A 84 -13.28 -4.59 -25.42
C LEU A 84 -14.15 -3.39 -25.03
N GLU A 85 -15.48 -3.46 -25.22
CA GLU A 85 -16.41 -2.42 -24.82
C GLU A 85 -16.35 -2.18 -23.30
N VAL A 86 -16.53 -3.23 -22.50
CA VAL A 86 -16.47 -3.14 -21.03
C VAL A 86 -15.10 -2.65 -20.54
N ARG A 87 -13.99 -3.07 -21.21
CA ARG A 87 -12.65 -2.57 -20.91
C ARG A 87 -12.56 -1.07 -21.10
N ASP A 88 -13.07 -0.58 -22.25
CA ASP A 88 -12.97 0.83 -22.61
C ASP A 88 -13.86 1.69 -21.69
N GLU A 89 -15.07 1.24 -21.36
CA GLU A 89 -15.95 1.87 -20.38
C GLU A 89 -15.33 1.92 -18.97
N LEU A 90 -14.68 0.84 -18.54
CA LEU A 90 -13.95 0.83 -17.26
C LEU A 90 -12.79 1.83 -17.26
N LEU A 91 -12.10 2.02 -18.39
CA LEU A 91 -11.01 3.00 -18.53
C LEU A 91 -11.51 4.46 -18.56
N GLU A 92 -12.79 4.69 -18.88
CA GLU A 92 -13.41 6.02 -18.79
C GLU A 92 -13.69 6.45 -17.34
N LEU A 93 -13.74 5.52 -16.40
CA LEU A 93 -13.91 5.85 -14.99
C LEU A 93 -12.70 6.69 -14.48
N PRO A 94 -12.95 7.79 -13.74
CA PRO A 94 -11.90 8.77 -13.42
C PRO A 94 -10.71 8.20 -12.65
N ASP A 95 -10.96 7.17 -11.84
CA ASP A 95 -9.95 6.57 -10.96
C ASP A 95 -9.29 5.33 -11.58
N VAL A 96 -9.85 4.77 -12.66
CA VAL A 96 -9.32 3.56 -13.32
C VAL A 96 -8.36 3.96 -14.44
N LYS A 97 -7.09 3.54 -14.34
CA LYS A 97 -6.04 3.88 -15.31
C LYS A 97 -5.49 2.66 -16.05
N ARG A 98 -5.77 1.47 -15.55
CA ARG A 98 -5.29 0.24 -16.17
C ARG A 98 -6.27 -0.90 -16.00
N VAL A 99 -6.69 -1.46 -17.15
CA VAL A 99 -7.54 -2.65 -17.24
C VAL A 99 -6.88 -3.64 -18.21
N MET A 100 -6.80 -4.89 -17.82
CA MET A 100 -6.30 -5.99 -18.65
C MET A 100 -7.41 -6.97 -18.93
N LEU A 101 -7.62 -7.30 -20.21
CA LEU A 101 -8.62 -8.26 -20.65
C LEU A 101 -7.98 -9.66 -20.79
N TRP A 102 -8.60 -10.66 -20.19
CA TRP A 102 -8.19 -12.07 -20.24
C TRP A 102 -9.36 -12.99 -20.62
N GLY A 103 -9.03 -14.17 -21.12
CA GLY A 103 -10.05 -15.17 -21.48
C GLY A 103 -10.68 -14.91 -22.83
N VAL A 104 -10.08 -14.03 -23.65
CA VAL A 104 -10.42 -13.81 -25.05
C VAL A 104 -9.20 -14.10 -25.90
N ASN A 105 -9.43 -14.71 -27.07
CA ASN A 105 -8.36 -15.01 -28.02
C ASN A 105 -8.14 -13.84 -28.97
N ASP A 106 -6.96 -13.77 -29.58
CA ASP A 106 -6.69 -12.77 -30.60
C ASP A 106 -7.32 -13.16 -31.94
N TYR A 107 -7.72 -12.15 -32.73
CA TYR A 107 -8.23 -12.39 -34.07
C TYR A 107 -7.16 -13.01 -34.94
N GLU A 108 -7.54 -14.04 -35.69
CA GLU A 108 -6.70 -14.71 -36.67
C GLU A 108 -7.49 -14.96 -37.94
N ILE A 109 -6.88 -14.67 -39.07
CA ILE A 109 -7.37 -15.11 -40.37
C ILE A 109 -6.51 -16.31 -40.77
N SER A 110 -7.08 -17.50 -40.63
CA SER A 110 -6.43 -18.74 -41.00
C SER A 110 -6.61 -18.99 -42.51
N ILE A 111 -5.50 -19.28 -43.21
CA ILE A 111 -5.48 -19.55 -44.62
C ILE A 111 -4.89 -20.93 -44.84
N GLU A 112 -5.76 -21.91 -45.02
CA GLU A 112 -5.38 -23.32 -45.23
C GLU A 112 -5.30 -23.63 -46.69
N VAL A 113 -4.08 -23.69 -47.21
CA VAL A 113 -3.83 -23.93 -48.62
C VAL A 113 -3.97 -25.42 -48.98
N LYS A 114 -4.80 -25.73 -50.00
CA LYS A 114 -5.04 -27.09 -50.48
C LYS A 114 -3.93 -27.54 -51.42
N GLU A 115 -3.09 -28.45 -51.02
CA GLU A 115 -1.96 -28.94 -51.81
C GLU A 115 -2.38 -29.48 -53.18
N ASN A 116 -3.51 -30.19 -53.27
CA ASN A 116 -4.04 -30.73 -54.52
C ASN A 116 -4.32 -29.59 -55.52
N ARG A 117 -4.91 -28.48 -55.06
CA ARG A 117 -5.23 -27.34 -55.94
C ARG A 117 -3.97 -26.61 -56.39
N LEU A 118 -2.95 -26.51 -55.51
CA LEU A 118 -1.66 -25.96 -55.91
C LEU A 118 -1.03 -26.73 -57.05
N ARG A 119 -1.06 -28.10 -56.96
CA ARG A 119 -0.52 -28.97 -58.02
C ARG A 119 -1.31 -28.86 -59.34
N GLU A 120 -2.64 -28.87 -59.27
CA GLU A 120 -3.51 -28.70 -60.45
C GLU A 120 -3.25 -27.38 -61.19
N LEU A 121 -3.01 -26.32 -60.49
CA LEU A 121 -2.85 -24.97 -61.03
C LEU A 121 -1.39 -24.56 -61.23
N ASN A 122 -0.43 -25.49 -61.01
CA ASN A 122 1.02 -25.22 -61.06
C ASN A 122 1.43 -23.99 -60.27
N LEU A 123 0.94 -23.90 -59.01
CA LEU A 123 1.30 -22.85 -58.05
C LEU A 123 2.19 -23.44 -56.96
N THR A 124 3.08 -22.62 -56.44
CA THR A 124 3.88 -22.91 -55.27
C THR A 124 3.33 -22.22 -54.05
N LEU A 125 3.52 -22.80 -52.85
CA LEU A 125 3.16 -22.16 -51.59
C LEU A 125 3.84 -20.78 -51.41
N ASN A 126 5.07 -20.63 -51.97
CA ASN A 126 5.82 -19.39 -51.93
C ASN A 126 5.13 -18.25 -52.75
N GLU A 127 4.56 -18.56 -53.91
CA GLU A 127 3.82 -17.60 -54.70
C GLU A 127 2.60 -17.09 -53.96
N VAL A 128 1.83 -17.99 -53.31
CA VAL A 128 0.69 -17.64 -52.47
C VAL A 128 1.15 -16.76 -51.28
N ALA A 129 2.20 -17.17 -50.59
CA ALA A 129 2.75 -16.41 -49.46
C ALA A 129 3.25 -15.01 -49.89
N GLN A 130 3.81 -14.87 -51.10
CA GLN A 130 4.27 -13.59 -51.59
C GLN A 130 3.11 -12.64 -51.89
N VAL A 131 2.02 -13.15 -52.46
CA VAL A 131 0.81 -12.34 -52.70
C VAL A 131 0.20 -11.92 -51.37
N LEU A 132 0.08 -12.81 -50.40
CA LEU A 132 -0.42 -12.49 -49.07
C LEU A 132 0.42 -11.41 -48.38
N ARG A 133 1.76 -11.52 -48.41
CA ARG A 133 2.65 -10.48 -47.87
C ARG A 133 2.47 -9.13 -48.57
N SER A 134 2.35 -9.12 -49.89
CA SER A 134 2.17 -7.87 -50.64
C SER A 134 0.81 -7.21 -50.38
N SER A 135 -0.23 -8.01 -50.13
CA SER A 135 -1.59 -7.54 -49.83
C SER A 135 -1.77 -7.11 -48.35
N SER A 136 -0.78 -7.39 -47.53
CA SER A 136 -0.76 -7.00 -46.10
C SER A 136 0.03 -5.72 -45.84
N LEU A 137 0.67 -5.15 -46.89
CA LEU A 137 1.49 -3.94 -46.79
C LEU A 137 0.84 -2.77 -47.51
N ASP A 138 0.66 -1.67 -46.82
CA ASP A 138 0.37 -0.35 -47.45
C ASP A 138 1.67 0.20 -48.04
N LEU A 139 1.82 0.15 -49.35
CA LEU A 139 2.97 0.71 -50.03
C LEU A 139 2.64 2.12 -50.53
N ALA A 140 3.45 3.10 -50.10
CA ALA A 140 3.47 4.41 -50.76
C ALA A 140 4.04 4.22 -52.16
N ALA A 141 3.20 4.29 -53.21
CA ALA A 141 3.59 4.05 -54.58
C ALA A 141 4.39 5.22 -55.21
N GLY A 142 4.75 6.23 -54.42
CA GLY A 142 5.53 7.40 -54.85
C GLY A 142 4.71 8.67 -55.05
N MET A 143 5.33 9.68 -55.65
CA MET A 143 4.68 10.96 -55.98
C MET A 143 4.64 11.17 -57.50
N ILE A 144 3.47 11.49 -58.01
CA ILE A 144 3.31 11.98 -59.38
C ILE A 144 3.47 13.51 -59.35
N ARG A 145 4.45 14.01 -60.12
CA ARG A 145 4.61 15.45 -60.31
C ARG A 145 3.60 15.91 -61.38
N ALA A 146 2.59 16.65 -60.97
CA ALA A 146 1.62 17.28 -61.86
C ALA A 146 1.88 18.79 -61.88
N GLU A 147 1.41 19.48 -62.97
CA GLU A 147 1.60 20.92 -63.12
C GLU A 147 1.03 21.75 -61.95
N ASN A 148 0.04 21.23 -61.21
CA ASN A 148 -0.62 21.90 -60.09
C ASN A 148 -0.16 21.40 -58.70
N GLY A 149 0.96 20.67 -58.61
CA GLY A 149 1.51 20.17 -57.36
C GLY A 149 1.82 18.67 -57.37
N ASN A 150 2.44 18.20 -56.28
CA ASN A 150 2.80 16.79 -56.13
C ASN A 150 1.59 16.00 -55.60
N VAL A 151 1.18 14.97 -56.33
CA VAL A 151 0.12 14.04 -55.89
C VAL A 151 0.78 12.79 -55.34
N LEU A 152 0.54 12.51 -54.03
CA LEU A 152 0.98 11.28 -53.41
C LEU A 152 0.11 10.12 -53.90
N VAL A 153 0.71 9.13 -54.51
CA VAL A 153 0.03 7.90 -54.91
C VAL A 153 0.23 6.88 -53.78
N ARG A 154 -0.86 6.46 -53.20
CA ARG A 154 -0.89 5.43 -52.16
C ARG A 154 -1.71 4.25 -52.65
N THR A 155 -1.17 3.06 -52.57
CA THR A 155 -1.93 1.84 -52.85
C THR A 155 -2.73 1.50 -51.61
N GLN A 156 -4.04 1.63 -51.67
CA GLN A 156 -4.96 1.17 -50.62
C GLN A 156 -5.40 -0.24 -51.01
N GLY A 157 -4.69 -1.25 -50.48
CA GLY A 157 -4.94 -2.65 -50.88
C GLY A 157 -4.77 -3.64 -49.72
N LYS A 158 -4.76 -3.13 -48.49
CA LYS A 158 -4.60 -4.00 -47.32
C LYS A 158 -5.92 -4.71 -47.01
N ALA A 159 -5.91 -6.02 -47.09
CA ALA A 159 -7.03 -6.85 -46.66
C ALA A 159 -7.06 -6.95 -45.12
N TYR A 160 -8.24 -6.79 -44.53
CA TYR A 160 -8.47 -6.81 -43.09
C TYR A 160 -9.45 -7.91 -42.65
N THR A 161 -10.24 -8.45 -43.58
CA THR A 161 -11.27 -9.46 -43.28
C THR A 161 -11.00 -10.73 -44.08
N GLY A 162 -11.48 -11.87 -43.59
CA GLY A 162 -11.35 -13.15 -44.27
C GLY A 162 -11.97 -13.08 -45.68
N GLN A 163 -13.06 -12.33 -45.86
CA GLN A 163 -13.68 -12.16 -47.18
C GLN A 163 -12.79 -11.36 -48.14
N GLU A 164 -12.12 -10.32 -47.67
CA GLU A 164 -11.16 -9.55 -48.50
C GLU A 164 -9.97 -10.43 -48.87
N PHE A 165 -9.44 -11.24 -47.94
CA PHE A 165 -8.40 -12.20 -48.25
C PHE A 165 -8.87 -13.26 -49.23
N SER A 166 -10.08 -13.81 -49.11
CA SER A 166 -10.64 -14.78 -50.04
C SER A 166 -10.69 -14.28 -51.51
N ASN A 167 -10.93 -12.98 -51.67
CA ASN A 167 -11.02 -12.31 -52.98
C ASN A 167 -9.67 -11.84 -53.53
N LEU A 168 -8.55 -12.11 -52.85
CA LEU A 168 -7.23 -11.74 -53.37
C LEU A 168 -6.92 -12.47 -54.66
N VAL A 169 -6.49 -11.72 -55.68
CA VAL A 169 -6.09 -12.26 -56.97
C VAL A 169 -4.66 -12.81 -56.87
N LEU A 170 -4.52 -14.12 -56.98
CA LEU A 170 -3.22 -14.81 -56.99
C LEU A 170 -2.56 -14.70 -58.36
N ARG A 171 -3.35 -14.83 -59.46
CA ARG A 171 -2.87 -14.76 -60.83
C ARG A 171 -3.98 -14.28 -61.77
N SER A 172 -3.62 -13.39 -62.69
CA SER A 172 -4.49 -13.02 -63.81
C SER A 172 -3.99 -13.70 -65.07
N ASN A 173 -4.89 -14.39 -65.79
CA ASN A 173 -4.59 -15.07 -67.03
C ASN A 173 -4.73 -14.11 -68.21
N ALA A 174 -4.14 -14.49 -69.37
CA ALA A 174 -4.19 -13.67 -70.61
C ALA A 174 -5.60 -13.54 -71.20
N ASP A 175 -6.50 -14.45 -70.86
CA ASP A 175 -7.92 -14.48 -71.27
C ASP A 175 -8.82 -13.60 -70.38
N GLY A 176 -8.24 -12.92 -69.37
CA GLY A 176 -8.97 -12.05 -68.43
C GLY A 176 -9.53 -12.79 -67.21
N THR A 177 -9.37 -14.11 -67.15
CA THR A 177 -9.78 -14.89 -65.94
C THR A 177 -8.82 -14.61 -64.79
N GLN A 178 -9.37 -14.50 -63.60
CA GLN A 178 -8.60 -14.28 -62.36
C GLN A 178 -8.69 -15.49 -61.47
N LEU A 179 -7.56 -15.92 -60.93
CA LEU A 179 -7.47 -16.97 -59.92
C LEU A 179 -7.44 -16.29 -58.58
N LEU A 180 -8.44 -16.58 -57.75
CA LEU A 180 -8.58 -16.03 -56.42
C LEU A 180 -7.95 -16.94 -55.35
N LEU A 181 -7.64 -16.37 -54.17
CA LEU A 181 -7.16 -17.16 -53.05
C LEU A 181 -8.18 -18.22 -52.60
N SER A 182 -9.48 -17.94 -52.65
CA SER A 182 -10.57 -18.89 -52.38
C SER A 182 -10.59 -20.08 -53.29
N ASP A 183 -9.97 -20.06 -54.50
CA ASP A 183 -9.90 -21.20 -55.38
C ASP A 183 -8.86 -22.22 -54.92
N VAL A 184 -7.87 -21.82 -54.12
CA VAL A 184 -6.74 -22.68 -53.71
C VAL A 184 -6.63 -22.86 -52.18
N ALA A 185 -7.34 -22.04 -51.39
CA ALA A 185 -7.29 -22.11 -49.93
C ALA A 185 -8.67 -21.96 -49.30
N ASP A 186 -8.84 -22.52 -48.14
CA ASP A 186 -9.95 -22.19 -47.24
C ASP A 186 -9.50 -21.02 -46.36
N VAL A 187 -10.28 -19.96 -46.39
CA VAL A 187 -10.01 -18.77 -45.59
C VAL A 187 -11.05 -18.69 -44.46
N THR A 188 -10.59 -18.83 -43.24
CA THR A 188 -11.43 -18.76 -42.06
C THR A 188 -11.10 -17.52 -41.24
N ASP A 189 -12.09 -16.66 -41.05
CA ASP A 189 -11.99 -15.47 -40.19
C ASP A 189 -12.42 -15.88 -38.78
N GLY A 190 -11.48 -16.06 -37.89
CA GLY A 190 -11.69 -16.63 -36.58
C GLY A 190 -10.74 -16.10 -35.51
N PHE A 191 -10.33 -16.97 -34.65
CA PHE A 191 -9.47 -16.67 -33.51
C PHE A 191 -8.34 -17.67 -33.40
N VAL A 192 -7.23 -17.25 -32.79
CA VAL A 192 -6.12 -18.14 -32.47
C VAL A 192 -6.61 -19.27 -31.59
N GLU A 193 -6.39 -20.52 -32.03
CA GLU A 193 -6.74 -21.68 -31.25
C GLU A 193 -5.84 -21.78 -30.02
N THR A 194 -6.45 -21.73 -28.83
CA THR A 194 -5.76 -21.90 -27.55
C THR A 194 -6.44 -22.96 -26.70
N SER A 195 -5.67 -23.69 -25.91
CA SER A 195 -6.20 -24.63 -24.94
C SER A 195 -6.71 -23.96 -23.64
N ARG A 196 -6.64 -22.63 -23.56
CA ARG A 196 -7.08 -21.88 -22.38
C ARG A 196 -8.59 -21.68 -22.41
N VAL A 197 -9.25 -22.10 -21.34
CA VAL A 197 -10.69 -21.89 -21.12
C VAL A 197 -10.86 -21.10 -19.83
N THR A 198 -11.60 -20.01 -19.89
CA THR A 198 -11.96 -19.22 -18.71
C THR A 198 -13.44 -19.44 -18.43
N ARG A 199 -13.76 -19.84 -17.21
CA ARG A 199 -15.15 -20.03 -16.75
C ARG A 199 -15.38 -19.31 -15.44
N PHE A 200 -16.59 -18.81 -15.29
CA PHE A 200 -17.11 -18.23 -14.07
C PHE A 200 -18.50 -18.82 -13.84
N ASP A 201 -18.75 -19.33 -12.64
CA ASP A 201 -19.99 -20.02 -12.27
C ASP A 201 -20.43 -21.10 -13.30
N GLN A 202 -19.43 -21.90 -13.75
CA GLN A 202 -19.54 -22.97 -14.76
C GLN A 202 -19.84 -22.49 -16.20
N GLU A 203 -20.15 -21.23 -16.42
CA GLU A 203 -20.39 -20.62 -17.73
C GLU A 203 -19.10 -20.11 -18.36
N ASN A 204 -19.07 -20.03 -19.69
CA ASN A 204 -17.96 -19.42 -20.40
C ASN A 204 -17.86 -17.94 -20.03
N SER A 205 -16.65 -17.48 -19.74
CA SER A 205 -16.43 -16.12 -19.28
C SER A 205 -15.17 -15.50 -19.89
N PHE A 206 -15.07 -14.20 -19.77
CA PHE A 206 -13.82 -13.46 -19.84
C PHE A 206 -13.67 -12.61 -18.57
N ALA A 207 -12.46 -12.21 -18.26
CA ALA A 207 -12.15 -11.45 -17.08
C ALA A 207 -11.38 -10.17 -17.43
N LEU A 208 -11.71 -9.10 -16.72
CA LEU A 208 -11.03 -7.81 -16.80
C LEU A 208 -10.36 -7.55 -15.46
N GLY A 209 -9.03 -7.63 -15.43
CA GLY A 209 -8.27 -7.25 -14.25
C GLY A 209 -8.14 -5.74 -14.16
N VAL A 210 -8.66 -5.18 -13.08
CA VAL A 210 -8.52 -3.76 -12.76
C VAL A 210 -7.33 -3.57 -11.84
N PHE A 211 -6.47 -2.59 -12.17
CA PHE A 211 -5.25 -2.32 -11.43
C PHE A 211 -5.17 -0.86 -11.00
N SER A 212 -4.61 -0.62 -9.82
CA SER A 212 -4.21 0.69 -9.34
C SER A 212 -2.77 1.02 -9.71
N LEU A 213 -2.49 2.26 -10.02
CA LEU A 213 -1.12 2.78 -10.13
C LEU A 213 -0.63 3.26 -8.75
N LYS A 214 0.69 3.46 -8.63
CA LYS A 214 1.29 3.97 -7.40
C LYS A 214 0.66 5.30 -7.00
N GLY A 215 0.16 5.37 -5.77
CA GLY A 215 -0.46 6.58 -5.20
C GLY A 215 -1.97 6.69 -5.40
N GLN A 216 -2.61 5.72 -6.06
CA GLN A 216 -4.07 5.65 -6.16
C GLN A 216 -4.69 4.87 -4.99
N ASP A 217 -5.90 5.25 -4.62
CA ASP A 217 -6.67 4.57 -3.57
C ASP A 217 -7.45 3.39 -4.15
N ILE A 218 -7.07 2.19 -3.73
CA ILE A 218 -7.70 0.92 -4.13
C ILE A 218 -9.19 0.89 -3.75
N ILE A 219 -9.55 1.50 -2.61
CA ILE A 219 -10.94 1.51 -2.11
C ILE A 219 -11.82 2.33 -3.04
N THR A 220 -11.38 3.53 -3.40
CA THR A 220 -12.09 4.43 -4.31
C THR A 220 -12.27 3.79 -5.70
N ILE A 221 -11.21 3.16 -6.24
CA ILE A 221 -11.28 2.44 -7.52
C ILE A 221 -12.32 1.30 -7.44
N SER A 222 -12.24 0.48 -6.37
CA SER A 222 -13.17 -0.63 -6.19
C SER A 222 -14.63 -0.17 -6.12
N ASP A 223 -14.91 0.92 -5.40
CA ASP A 223 -16.26 1.46 -5.30
C ASP A 223 -16.78 1.98 -6.64
N SER A 224 -15.93 2.68 -7.41
CA SER A 224 -16.27 3.16 -8.76
C SER A 224 -16.60 2.00 -9.71
N VAL A 225 -15.79 0.94 -9.68
CA VAL A 225 -16.00 -0.26 -10.50
C VAL A 225 -17.27 -1.00 -10.09
N LYS A 226 -17.55 -1.16 -8.80
CA LYS A 226 -18.79 -1.81 -8.32
C LYS A 226 -20.03 -1.06 -8.75
N LYS A 227 -19.99 0.28 -8.64
CA LYS A 227 -21.08 1.12 -9.12
C LYS A 227 -21.32 0.92 -10.62
N TYR A 228 -20.26 0.92 -11.42
CA TYR A 228 -20.34 0.62 -12.85
C TYR A 228 -20.96 -0.77 -13.12
N ILE A 229 -20.53 -1.81 -12.39
CA ILE A 229 -21.08 -3.16 -12.53
C ILE A 229 -22.60 -3.18 -12.25
N ASP A 230 -23.03 -2.50 -11.19
CA ASP A 230 -24.45 -2.44 -10.83
C ASP A 230 -25.29 -1.73 -11.91
N GLU A 231 -24.75 -0.69 -12.54
CA GLU A 231 -25.39 0.01 -13.67
C GLU A 231 -25.38 -0.88 -14.93
N LYS A 232 -24.25 -1.49 -15.28
CA LYS A 232 -24.08 -2.30 -16.50
C LYS A 232 -24.90 -3.59 -16.50
N ARG A 233 -25.25 -4.14 -15.33
CA ARG A 233 -26.10 -5.34 -15.22
C ARG A 233 -27.43 -5.21 -15.97
N GLY A 234 -27.98 -3.98 -16.05
CA GLY A 234 -29.23 -3.71 -16.77
C GLY A 234 -29.07 -3.58 -18.28
N ASP A 235 -27.87 -3.31 -18.77
CA ASP A 235 -27.57 -2.98 -20.16
C ASP A 235 -26.96 -4.15 -20.96
N LEU A 236 -26.64 -5.25 -20.29
CA LEU A 236 -26.09 -6.44 -20.96
C LEU A 236 -27.16 -7.16 -21.78
N PRO A 237 -26.79 -7.80 -22.91
CA PRO A 237 -27.67 -8.68 -23.67
C PRO A 237 -28.25 -9.80 -22.81
N GLU A 238 -29.47 -10.26 -23.16
CA GLU A 238 -30.10 -11.38 -22.47
C GLU A 238 -29.20 -12.63 -22.45
N GLY A 239 -29.07 -13.25 -21.29
CA GLY A 239 -28.23 -14.44 -21.10
C GLY A 239 -26.78 -14.15 -20.71
N LEU A 240 -26.40 -12.87 -20.60
CA LEU A 240 -25.10 -12.46 -20.07
C LEU A 240 -25.23 -11.84 -18.68
N SER A 241 -24.25 -12.08 -17.86
CA SER A 241 -24.15 -11.55 -16.51
C SER A 241 -22.76 -10.97 -16.26
N ILE A 242 -22.69 -9.96 -15.40
CA ILE A 242 -21.44 -9.33 -14.96
C ILE A 242 -21.35 -9.38 -13.45
N ASP A 243 -20.18 -9.77 -12.94
CA ASP A 243 -19.88 -9.79 -11.51
C ASP A 243 -18.39 -9.56 -11.28
N TYR A 244 -17.98 -9.47 -10.02
CA TYR A 244 -16.58 -9.28 -9.66
C TYR A 244 -16.10 -10.33 -8.67
N VAL A 245 -14.79 -10.61 -8.72
CA VAL A 245 -14.10 -11.51 -7.78
C VAL A 245 -12.72 -10.97 -7.45
N PHE A 246 -12.12 -11.52 -6.40
CA PHE A 246 -10.78 -11.14 -5.93
C PHE A 246 -10.67 -9.64 -5.63
N ASP A 247 -11.70 -9.08 -4.96
CA ASP A 247 -11.71 -7.68 -4.53
C ASP A 247 -10.76 -7.47 -3.35
N GLU A 248 -9.59 -6.88 -3.65
CA GLU A 248 -8.58 -6.56 -2.64
C GLU A 248 -9.05 -5.48 -1.65
N SER A 249 -10.02 -4.65 -2.05
CA SER A 249 -10.58 -3.63 -1.16
C SER A 249 -11.30 -4.24 0.05
N PHE A 250 -11.87 -5.43 -0.08
CA PHE A 250 -12.49 -6.16 1.02
C PHE A 250 -11.47 -6.48 2.12
N HIS A 251 -10.33 -7.03 1.73
CA HIS A 251 -9.24 -7.35 2.66
C HIS A 251 -8.66 -6.07 3.27
N LEU A 252 -8.48 -5.03 2.48
CA LEU A 252 -7.95 -3.75 2.94
C LEU A 252 -8.91 -3.09 3.95
N ARG A 253 -10.22 -3.03 3.66
CA ARG A 253 -11.23 -2.51 4.59
C ARG A 253 -11.28 -3.32 5.89
N GLY A 254 -11.24 -4.65 5.77
CA GLY A 254 -11.21 -5.54 6.94
C GLY A 254 -10.00 -5.24 7.84
N ARG A 255 -8.82 -5.09 7.26
CA ARG A 255 -7.59 -4.74 8.00
C ARG A 255 -7.66 -3.35 8.61
N LEU A 256 -8.15 -2.34 7.87
CA LEU A 256 -8.34 -0.98 8.39
C LEU A 256 -9.32 -0.96 9.58
N ASN A 257 -10.46 -1.60 9.45
CA ASN A 257 -11.46 -1.68 10.51
C ASN A 257 -10.92 -2.41 11.75
N MET A 258 -10.21 -3.52 11.56
CA MET A 258 -9.56 -4.24 12.66
C MET A 258 -8.53 -3.36 13.37
N MET A 259 -7.69 -2.63 12.65
CA MET A 259 -6.69 -1.75 13.23
C MET A 259 -7.29 -0.54 13.94
N LEU A 260 -8.32 0.08 13.37
CA LEU A 260 -9.05 1.17 14.02
C LEU A 260 -9.75 0.69 15.29
N SER A 261 -10.33 -0.52 15.26
CA SER A 261 -10.93 -1.14 16.46
C SER A 261 -9.88 -1.43 17.53
N ASN A 262 -8.72 -1.95 17.15
CA ASN A 262 -7.60 -2.21 18.07
C ASN A 262 -7.04 -0.91 18.65
N LEU A 263 -6.91 0.14 17.84
CA LEU A 263 -6.51 1.47 18.30
C LEU A 263 -7.51 2.03 19.32
N ALA A 264 -8.80 1.96 19.01
CA ALA A 264 -9.86 2.40 19.92
C ALA A 264 -9.86 1.58 21.24
N MET A 265 -9.72 0.26 21.15
CA MET A 265 -9.63 -0.62 22.32
C MET A 265 -8.38 -0.31 23.15
N GLY A 266 -7.23 -0.09 22.51
CA GLY A 266 -5.99 0.33 23.17
C GLY A 266 -6.16 1.67 23.89
N ALA A 267 -6.79 2.65 23.24
CA ALA A 267 -7.08 3.96 23.85
C ALA A 267 -8.03 3.82 25.06
N VAL A 268 -9.07 3.00 24.96
CA VAL A 268 -9.96 2.70 26.09
C VAL A 268 -9.21 2.03 27.25
N LEU A 269 -8.36 1.05 26.95
CA LEU A 269 -7.54 0.39 27.97
C LEU A 269 -6.62 1.37 28.68
N VAL A 270 -5.93 2.22 27.91
CA VAL A 270 -5.09 3.31 28.44
C VAL A 270 -5.93 4.24 29.31
N ALA A 271 -7.12 4.67 28.86
CA ALA A 271 -8.03 5.52 29.62
C ALA A 271 -8.43 4.89 30.96
N VAL A 272 -8.73 3.59 30.97
CA VAL A 272 -9.08 2.85 32.20
C VAL A 272 -7.87 2.81 33.15
N VAL A 273 -6.69 2.47 32.64
CA VAL A 273 -5.46 2.42 33.46
C VAL A 273 -5.17 3.82 34.03
N LEU A 274 -5.17 4.87 33.19
CA LEU A 274 -4.94 6.23 33.68
C LEU A 274 -6.00 6.67 34.68
N GLY A 275 -7.27 6.37 34.44
CA GLY A 275 -8.36 6.67 35.37
C GLY A 275 -8.28 5.93 36.70
N LEU A 276 -7.58 4.79 36.77
CA LEU A 276 -7.36 4.05 38.04
C LEU A 276 -6.17 4.60 38.83
N PHE A 277 -5.11 5.07 38.16
CA PHE A 277 -3.85 5.45 38.81
C PHE A 277 -3.66 6.96 38.95
N LEU A 278 -4.20 7.76 38.02
CA LEU A 278 -4.07 9.20 38.03
C LEU A 278 -5.35 9.91 38.51
N ASN A 279 -5.21 11.18 38.89
CA ASN A 279 -6.37 12.03 39.09
C ASN A 279 -7.18 12.14 37.77
N LEU A 280 -8.50 12.05 37.88
CA LEU A 280 -9.40 11.98 36.73
C LEU A 280 -9.30 13.22 35.82
N GLN A 281 -8.97 14.39 36.36
CA GLN A 281 -8.76 15.60 35.59
C GLN A 281 -7.47 15.51 34.75
N VAL A 282 -6.38 15.04 35.38
CA VAL A 282 -5.10 14.84 34.69
C VAL A 282 -5.24 13.75 33.60
N ALA A 283 -5.85 12.61 33.97
CA ALA A 283 -6.11 11.52 33.02
C ALA A 283 -6.92 11.98 31.80
N GLY A 284 -7.95 12.81 32.02
CA GLY A 284 -8.77 13.37 30.95
C GLY A 284 -7.98 14.25 29.97
N TRP A 285 -7.11 15.11 30.48
CA TRP A 285 -6.28 15.97 29.62
C TRP A 285 -5.18 15.20 28.90
N VAL A 286 -4.52 14.25 29.55
CA VAL A 286 -3.55 13.34 28.92
C VAL A 286 -4.20 12.55 27.78
N MET A 287 -5.44 12.06 28.00
CA MET A 287 -6.18 11.36 26.95
C MET A 287 -6.52 12.24 25.74
N LEU A 288 -6.77 13.54 25.96
CA LEU A 288 -7.00 14.49 24.87
C LEU A 288 -5.72 14.80 24.09
N GLY A 289 -4.56 14.62 24.68
CA GLY A 289 -3.26 14.79 24.01
C GLY A 289 -2.98 13.73 22.93
N ILE A 290 -3.54 12.51 23.06
CA ILE A 290 -3.37 11.44 22.07
C ILE A 290 -3.88 11.87 20.68
N PRO A 291 -5.15 12.30 20.52
CA PRO A 291 -5.64 12.82 19.25
C PRO A 291 -4.80 13.97 18.69
N VAL A 292 -4.31 14.87 19.54
CA VAL A 292 -3.48 16.01 19.10
C VAL A 292 -2.18 15.49 18.45
N SER A 293 -1.49 14.57 19.11
CA SER A 293 -0.24 13.98 18.61
C SER A 293 -0.47 13.20 17.31
N PHE A 294 -1.57 12.43 17.23
CA PHE A 294 -1.90 11.61 16.06
C PHE A 294 -2.34 12.46 14.87
N LEU A 295 -3.21 13.44 15.08
CA LEU A 295 -3.66 14.34 14.01
C LEU A 295 -2.50 15.19 13.48
N GLY A 296 -1.60 15.65 14.36
CA GLY A 296 -0.38 16.33 13.96
C GLY A 296 0.52 15.47 13.08
N ALA A 297 0.71 14.20 13.44
CA ALA A 297 1.46 13.25 12.62
C ALA A 297 0.77 12.99 11.27
N LEU A 298 -0.55 12.74 11.25
CA LEU A 298 -1.33 12.55 10.03
C LEU A 298 -1.24 13.75 9.09
N TRP A 299 -1.22 14.96 9.63
CA TRP A 299 -1.09 16.18 8.84
C TRP A 299 0.27 16.31 8.14
N LEU A 300 1.36 15.93 8.81
CA LEU A 300 2.71 16.06 8.26
C LEU A 300 3.17 14.86 7.43
N MET A 301 2.62 13.65 7.65
CA MET A 301 3.04 12.42 6.96
C MET A 301 3.19 12.56 5.43
N PRO A 302 2.18 13.10 4.70
CA PRO A 302 2.26 13.23 3.25
C PRO A 302 3.24 14.32 2.78
N ILE A 303 3.61 15.25 3.68
CA ILE A 303 4.49 16.39 3.36
C ILE A 303 5.97 16.01 3.54
N THR A 304 6.24 14.93 4.29
CA THR A 304 7.63 14.46 4.48
C THR A 304 8.25 14.00 3.15
N PRO A 305 9.59 14.00 3.03
CA PRO A 305 10.28 13.47 1.85
C PRO A 305 9.92 12.02 1.52
N TYR A 306 9.45 11.26 2.51
CA TYR A 306 9.05 9.86 2.37
C TYR A 306 7.61 9.68 1.86
N ASN A 307 6.80 10.77 1.83
CA ASN A 307 5.41 10.78 1.35
C ASN A 307 4.59 9.57 1.86
N VAL A 308 4.53 9.43 3.18
CA VAL A 308 3.86 8.30 3.83
C VAL A 308 2.35 8.54 3.83
N ASN A 309 1.60 7.59 3.27
CA ASN A 309 0.13 7.59 3.27
C ASN A 309 -0.42 6.68 4.37
N ILE A 310 -1.74 6.80 4.64
CA ILE A 310 -2.44 5.89 5.54
C ILE A 310 -2.46 4.50 4.89
N ASN A 311 -1.83 3.54 5.54
CA ASN A 311 -1.77 2.15 5.12
C ASN A 311 -1.70 1.24 6.37
N VAL A 312 -1.70 -0.07 6.16
CA VAL A 312 -1.65 -1.06 7.25
C VAL A 312 -0.45 -0.85 8.17
N LEU A 313 0.71 -0.48 7.62
CA LEU A 313 1.96 -0.30 8.39
C LEU A 313 1.96 1.00 9.19
N SER A 314 1.48 2.10 8.58
CA SER A 314 1.35 3.36 9.30
C SER A 314 0.33 3.26 10.43
N LEU A 315 -0.79 2.55 10.24
CA LEU A 315 -1.77 2.28 11.30
C LEU A 315 -1.19 1.38 12.41
N PHE A 316 -0.40 0.36 12.05
CA PHE A 316 0.33 -0.44 13.02
C PHE A 316 1.29 0.41 13.85
N ALA A 317 1.99 1.35 13.22
CA ALA A 317 2.87 2.29 13.89
C ALA A 317 2.11 3.20 14.88
N PHE A 318 0.90 3.67 14.53
CA PHE A 318 0.04 4.42 15.45
C PHE A 318 -0.35 3.60 16.67
N ILE A 319 -0.70 2.31 16.49
CA ILE A 319 -1.01 1.42 17.62
C ILE A 319 0.23 1.23 18.50
N MET A 320 1.40 0.99 17.91
CA MET A 320 2.65 0.78 18.63
C MET A 320 3.08 2.03 19.41
N VAL A 321 2.95 3.21 18.81
CA VAL A 321 3.39 4.46 19.45
C VAL A 321 2.41 4.99 20.48
N LEU A 322 1.17 4.50 20.51
CA LEU A 322 0.13 4.94 21.44
C LEU A 322 0.60 4.94 22.90
N GLY A 323 1.21 3.83 23.34
CA GLY A 323 1.75 3.72 24.69
C GLY A 323 2.90 4.69 24.97
N ILE A 324 3.79 4.86 24.00
CA ILE A 324 4.99 5.71 24.15
C ILE A 324 4.61 7.21 24.22
N VAL A 325 3.62 7.64 23.42
CA VAL A 325 3.12 9.02 23.41
C VAL A 325 2.47 9.39 24.75
N VAL A 326 1.71 8.44 25.34
CA VAL A 326 1.01 8.68 26.59
C VAL A 326 1.98 8.75 27.77
N ASP A 327 3.05 7.97 27.74
CA ASP A 327 4.00 7.86 28.87
C ASP A 327 4.65 9.20 29.22
N ASP A 328 5.08 9.99 28.22
CA ASP A 328 5.64 11.33 28.44
C ASP A 328 4.62 12.29 29.10
N ALA A 329 3.39 12.29 28.61
CA ALA A 329 2.32 13.12 29.17
C ALA A 329 1.93 12.71 30.59
N ILE A 330 1.96 11.41 30.92
CA ILE A 330 1.73 10.90 32.28
C ILE A 330 2.75 11.45 33.26
N VAL A 331 4.04 11.35 32.93
CA VAL A 331 5.13 11.78 33.82
C VAL A 331 5.02 13.28 34.13
N ILE A 332 4.72 14.10 33.13
CA ILE A 332 4.55 15.55 33.32
C ILE A 332 3.28 15.87 34.09
N GLY A 333 2.16 15.25 33.71
CA GLY A 333 0.88 15.43 34.37
C GLY A 333 0.91 15.07 35.86
N GLU A 334 1.55 13.93 36.19
CA GLU A 334 1.72 13.49 37.59
C GLU A 334 2.65 14.41 38.36
N SER A 335 3.74 14.88 37.79
CA SER A 335 4.65 15.82 38.42
C SER A 335 3.96 17.15 38.74
N ILE A 336 3.14 17.69 37.80
CA ILE A 336 2.33 18.89 38.01
C ILE A 336 1.31 18.66 39.12
N PHE A 337 0.62 17.52 39.08
CA PHE A 337 -0.40 17.18 40.09
C PHE A 337 0.21 17.04 41.48
N SER A 338 1.35 16.36 41.59
CA SER A 338 2.07 16.20 42.85
C SER A 338 2.50 17.53 43.45
N GLU A 339 3.10 18.43 42.63
CA GLU A 339 3.51 19.77 43.06
C GLU A 339 2.32 20.60 43.54
N ALA A 340 1.22 20.60 42.76
CA ALA A 340 0.01 21.33 43.11
C ALA A 340 -0.67 20.78 44.38
N LYS A 341 -0.59 19.47 44.60
CA LYS A 341 -1.10 18.81 45.80
C LYS A 341 -0.25 19.18 47.03
N ASP A 342 1.08 19.16 46.89
CA ASP A 342 1.99 19.52 48.00
C ASP A 342 1.76 20.98 48.47
N GLU A 343 1.55 21.92 47.52
CA GLU A 343 1.22 23.28 47.85
C GLU A 343 -0.18 23.45 48.49
N ALA A 344 -1.15 22.68 48.00
CA ALA A 344 -2.49 22.62 48.58
C ALA A 344 -2.46 22.10 50.03
N ASP A 345 -1.68 21.04 50.28
CA ASP A 345 -1.54 20.45 51.63
C ASP A 345 -0.82 21.39 52.60
N LYS A 346 0.20 22.14 52.16
CA LYS A 346 0.85 23.20 52.96
C LYS A 346 -0.13 24.30 53.31
N GLY A 347 -0.88 24.82 52.35
CA GLY A 347 -1.88 25.86 52.62
C GLY A 347 -3.03 25.38 53.52
N ALA A 348 -3.45 24.13 53.37
CA ALA A 348 -4.43 23.54 54.28
C ALA A 348 -3.89 23.37 55.72
N ALA A 349 -2.61 23.05 55.88
CA ALA A 349 -1.94 22.96 57.16
C ALA A 349 -1.83 24.37 57.84
N GLU A 350 -1.51 25.40 57.10
CA GLU A 350 -1.50 26.78 57.57
C GLU A 350 -2.90 27.26 58.00
N ALA A 351 -3.93 26.97 57.16
CA ALA A 351 -5.32 27.26 57.51
C ALA A 351 -5.78 26.54 58.79
N ARG A 352 -5.32 25.32 59.03
CA ARG A 352 -5.61 24.55 60.24
C ARG A 352 -5.00 25.18 61.50
N GLN A 353 -3.88 25.85 61.39
CA GLN A 353 -3.28 26.62 62.52
C GLN A 353 -4.14 27.81 62.91
N LEU A 354 -4.94 28.35 61.98
CA LEU A 354 -5.86 29.45 62.28
C LEU A 354 -7.18 29.00 62.90
N SER A 355 -7.82 27.98 62.35
CA SER A 355 -8.97 27.28 62.92
C SER A 355 -9.28 25.99 62.11
N ASP A 356 -9.88 24.96 62.74
CA ASP A 356 -10.33 23.76 62.08
C ASP A 356 -11.40 24.06 61.02
N ALA A 357 -12.28 25.04 61.25
CA ALA A 357 -13.27 25.49 60.27
C ALA A 357 -12.64 26.14 59.03
N ALA A 358 -11.54 26.90 59.19
CA ALA A 358 -10.81 27.48 58.06
C ALA A 358 -10.14 26.39 57.21
N ALA A 359 -9.66 25.31 57.79
CA ALA A 359 -9.09 24.17 57.09
C ALA A 359 -10.16 23.38 56.29
N GLU A 360 -11.38 23.26 56.83
CA GLU A 360 -12.48 22.56 56.13
C GLU A 360 -12.98 23.35 54.91
N ASP A 361 -12.90 24.65 54.91
CA ASP A 361 -13.35 25.51 53.78
C ASP A 361 -12.21 25.91 52.82
N TYR A 362 -10.97 25.49 53.11
CA TYR A 362 -9.82 25.81 52.27
C TYR A 362 -9.94 25.17 50.90
N VAL A 363 -9.80 25.99 49.87
CA VAL A 363 -9.76 25.60 48.45
C VAL A 363 -8.51 26.20 47.83
N TYR A 364 -7.65 25.31 47.36
CA TYR A 364 -6.48 25.70 46.57
C TYR A 364 -6.78 25.58 45.11
N ILE A 365 -6.40 26.61 44.36
CA ILE A 365 -6.45 26.64 42.89
C ILE A 365 -5.02 26.80 42.40
N ALA A 366 -4.49 25.80 41.70
CA ALA A 366 -3.10 25.82 41.25
C ALA A 366 -2.84 26.99 40.27
N PRO A 367 -1.98 27.95 40.63
CA PRO A 367 -1.58 29.01 39.75
C PRO A 367 -0.61 28.50 38.68
N ALA A 368 -0.38 29.30 37.62
CA ALA A 368 0.55 28.95 36.54
C ALA A 368 1.98 28.66 37.06
N GLU A 369 2.42 29.37 38.07
CA GLU A 369 3.76 29.21 38.67
C GLU A 369 3.98 27.77 39.23
N THR A 370 3.00 27.24 39.97
CA THR A 370 3.05 25.88 40.51
C THR A 370 3.04 24.83 39.41
N VAL A 371 2.20 25.05 38.35
CA VAL A 371 2.14 24.15 37.21
C VAL A 371 3.47 24.14 36.45
N ILE A 372 4.07 25.33 36.23
CA ILE A 372 5.38 25.44 35.59
C ILE A 372 6.46 24.76 36.43
N ALA A 373 6.48 24.96 37.75
CA ALA A 373 7.43 24.32 38.65
C ALA A 373 7.34 22.80 38.59
N GLY A 374 6.11 22.25 38.66
CA GLY A 374 5.87 20.81 38.52
C GLY A 374 6.33 20.26 37.16
N ALA A 375 6.02 20.95 36.06
CA ALA A 375 6.45 20.55 34.74
C ALA A 375 7.98 20.58 34.58
N GLN A 376 8.64 21.60 35.08
CA GLN A 376 10.10 21.78 34.96
C GLN A 376 10.90 20.69 35.70
N LYS A 377 10.39 20.14 36.80
CA LYS A 377 11.06 19.06 37.54
C LYS A 377 11.41 17.84 36.69
N VAL A 378 10.52 17.50 35.76
CA VAL A 378 10.65 16.30 34.90
C VAL A 378 10.84 16.64 33.43
N ALA A 379 10.80 17.91 33.03
CA ALA A 379 10.86 18.30 31.63
C ALA A 379 12.15 17.83 30.92
N THR A 380 13.31 18.00 31.58
CA THR A 380 14.60 17.63 30.99
C THR A 380 14.75 16.11 30.82
N PRO A 381 14.57 15.25 31.85
CA PRO A 381 14.71 13.82 31.68
C PRO A 381 13.67 13.24 30.71
N SER A 382 12.43 13.70 30.73
CA SER A 382 11.38 13.30 29.81
C SER A 382 11.75 13.67 28.35
N THR A 383 12.21 14.89 28.10
CA THR A 383 12.65 15.31 26.74
C THR A 383 13.81 14.43 26.24
N ILE A 384 14.81 14.16 27.07
CA ILE A 384 15.93 13.29 26.71
C ILE A 384 15.43 11.88 26.40
N GLY A 385 14.48 11.34 27.18
CA GLY A 385 13.88 10.03 26.95
C GLY A 385 13.21 9.93 25.57
N VAL A 386 12.37 10.90 25.22
CA VAL A 386 11.73 10.95 23.90
C VAL A 386 12.74 11.14 22.79
N MET A 387 13.73 12.03 22.96
CA MET A 387 14.77 12.24 21.95
C MET A 387 15.63 11.00 21.71
N THR A 388 15.93 10.21 22.75
CA THR A 388 16.63 8.93 22.58
C THR A 388 15.79 7.91 21.83
N THR A 389 14.47 7.89 22.04
CA THR A 389 13.53 7.04 21.27
C THR A 389 13.51 7.49 19.80
N ILE A 390 13.39 8.79 19.53
CA ILE A 390 13.48 9.31 18.15
C ILE A 390 14.83 8.91 17.52
N ALA A 391 15.93 9.10 18.21
CA ALA A 391 17.26 8.73 17.72
C ALA A 391 17.39 7.23 17.41
N ALA A 392 16.67 6.35 18.11
CA ALA A 392 16.65 4.93 17.83
C ALA A 392 15.86 4.60 16.52
N PHE A 393 14.86 5.40 16.16
CA PHE A 393 14.08 5.21 14.92
C PHE A 393 14.73 5.88 13.69
N VAL A 394 15.55 6.91 13.86
CA VAL A 394 16.20 7.62 12.74
C VAL A 394 17.03 6.69 11.83
N PRO A 395 17.85 5.75 12.32
CA PRO A 395 18.62 4.85 11.45
C PRO A 395 17.74 4.00 10.53
N ILE A 396 16.49 3.72 10.91
CA ILE A 396 15.54 2.95 10.10
C ILE A 396 15.20 3.68 8.80
N LEU A 397 15.22 5.02 8.79
CA LEU A 397 14.99 5.83 7.59
C LEU A 397 16.09 5.70 6.53
N PHE A 398 17.25 5.17 6.91
CA PHE A 398 18.40 4.99 6.01
C PHE A 398 18.59 3.54 5.58
N VAL A 399 17.68 2.64 5.94
CA VAL A 399 17.70 1.25 5.49
C VAL A 399 17.31 1.20 4.03
N GLY A 400 18.25 0.85 3.13
CA GLY A 400 17.97 0.70 1.70
C GLY A 400 17.38 -0.66 1.35
N GLY A 401 16.91 -0.81 0.10
CA GLY A 401 16.43 -2.08 -0.45
C GLY A 401 14.90 -2.20 -0.50
N ASN A 402 14.41 -3.37 -0.88
CA ASN A 402 12.97 -3.59 -1.14
C ASN A 402 12.07 -3.48 0.12
N VAL A 403 12.69 -3.52 1.31
CA VAL A 403 11.98 -3.44 2.61
C VAL A 403 11.95 -2.02 3.15
N SER A 404 12.69 -1.08 2.54
CA SER A 404 12.81 0.31 3.04
C SER A 404 11.47 0.99 3.19
N ALA A 405 10.61 0.93 2.17
CA ALA A 405 9.29 1.57 2.19
C ALA A 405 8.38 1.11 3.35
N PHE A 406 8.53 -0.16 3.78
CA PHE A 406 7.81 -0.68 4.94
C PHE A 406 8.33 -0.09 6.25
N LEU A 407 9.65 -0.07 6.41
CA LEU A 407 10.31 0.41 7.62
C LEU A 407 10.21 1.93 7.75
N GLU A 408 10.38 2.66 6.65
CA GLU A 408 10.22 4.11 6.57
C GLU A 408 8.85 4.57 7.04
N ALA A 409 7.76 3.90 6.61
CA ALA A 409 6.41 4.24 7.04
C ALA A 409 6.26 4.17 8.56
N ILE A 410 6.80 3.12 9.19
CA ILE A 410 6.75 2.95 10.65
C ILE A 410 7.58 4.05 11.33
N ALA A 411 8.82 4.26 10.88
CA ALA A 411 9.73 5.21 11.51
C ALA A 411 9.20 6.65 11.42
N VAL A 412 8.71 7.07 10.26
CA VAL A 412 8.14 8.42 10.06
C VAL A 412 6.97 8.66 11.00
N VAL A 413 6.01 7.73 11.07
CA VAL A 413 4.84 7.87 11.95
C VAL A 413 5.27 8.00 13.41
N VAL A 414 6.16 7.13 13.88
CA VAL A 414 6.64 7.15 15.26
C VAL A 414 7.35 8.45 15.58
N ILE A 415 8.29 8.88 14.71
CA ILE A 415 9.03 10.14 14.92
C ILE A 415 8.07 11.34 14.96
N LEU A 416 7.13 11.44 14.03
CA LEU A 416 6.18 12.54 14.01
C LEU A 416 5.26 12.55 15.23
N CYS A 417 4.71 11.39 15.63
CA CYS A 417 3.90 11.29 16.84
C CYS A 417 4.66 11.72 18.08
N LEU A 418 5.92 11.32 18.21
CA LEU A 418 6.78 11.70 19.35
C LEU A 418 7.13 13.19 19.36
N LEU A 419 7.36 13.80 18.18
CA LEU A 419 7.57 15.26 18.09
C LEU A 419 6.32 16.04 18.54
N PHE A 420 5.13 15.63 18.09
CA PHE A 420 3.89 16.25 18.53
C PHE A 420 3.57 15.94 19.99
N SER A 421 3.94 14.77 20.49
CA SER A 421 3.84 14.43 21.92
C SER A 421 4.70 15.36 22.80
N LEU A 422 5.90 15.72 22.35
CA LEU A 422 6.73 16.69 23.04
C LEU A 422 6.06 18.09 23.11
N ILE A 423 5.44 18.51 22.01
CA ILE A 423 4.71 19.80 21.97
C ILE A 423 3.50 19.73 22.92
N GLU A 424 2.75 18.63 22.87
CA GLU A 424 1.58 18.41 23.69
C GLU A 424 1.94 18.42 25.18
N SER A 425 2.87 17.57 25.58
CA SER A 425 3.22 17.35 26.99
C SER A 425 3.91 18.57 27.64
N LYS A 426 4.68 19.35 26.87
CA LYS A 426 5.43 20.51 27.40
C LYS A 426 4.66 21.84 27.34
N LEU A 427 3.79 22.03 26.35
CA LEU A 427 3.10 23.30 26.10
C LEU A 427 1.59 23.19 26.33
N ILE A 428 0.94 22.18 25.74
CA ILE A 428 -0.52 22.10 25.74
C ILE A 428 -1.02 21.57 27.09
N LEU A 429 -0.50 20.43 27.55
CA LEU A 429 -0.93 19.80 28.79
C LEU A 429 -0.75 20.71 30.00
N PRO A 430 0.40 21.38 30.24
CA PRO A 430 0.53 22.28 31.37
C PRO A 430 -0.46 23.44 31.34
N SER A 431 -0.74 24.01 30.14
CA SER A 431 -1.69 25.12 30.01
C SER A 431 -3.12 24.71 30.42
N HIS A 432 -3.51 23.47 30.19
CA HIS A 432 -4.81 22.92 30.59
C HIS A 432 -4.89 22.50 32.06
N LEU A 433 -3.75 22.30 32.70
CA LEU A 433 -3.67 21.94 34.12
C LEU A 433 -3.61 23.18 35.04
N VAL A 434 -3.47 24.39 34.48
CA VAL A 434 -3.64 25.63 35.25
C VAL A 434 -5.06 25.69 35.79
N GLY A 435 -5.21 25.99 37.07
CA GLY A 435 -6.52 26.07 37.74
C GLY A 435 -7.02 24.71 38.29
N LEU A 436 -6.16 23.72 38.41
CA LEU A 436 -6.46 22.50 39.20
C LEU A 436 -6.94 22.86 40.60
N ARG A 437 -8.04 22.25 41.03
CA ARG A 437 -8.69 22.58 42.31
C ARG A 437 -8.50 21.47 43.31
N PHE A 438 -8.03 21.84 44.51
CA PHE A 438 -7.89 20.97 45.68
C PHE A 438 -8.73 21.57 46.82
N GLY A 439 -9.34 20.73 47.66
CA GLY A 439 -10.17 21.15 48.78
C GLY A 439 -11.57 20.55 48.73
N LYS A 440 -12.56 21.23 49.36
CA LYS A 440 -13.93 20.70 49.56
C LYS A 440 -14.54 20.17 48.24
N LYS A 441 -14.63 18.86 48.11
CA LYS A 441 -15.24 18.20 46.97
C LYS A 441 -16.76 18.31 47.05
N LYS A 442 -17.43 18.99 46.11
CA LYS A 442 -18.86 18.78 45.88
C LYS A 442 -19.09 17.29 45.59
N ALA A 443 -20.21 16.73 46.09
CA ALA A 443 -20.57 15.33 45.88
C ALA A 443 -20.46 14.97 44.38
N SER A 444 -19.38 14.28 44.02
CA SER A 444 -19.11 13.87 42.65
C SER A 444 -19.94 12.61 42.34
N ARG A 445 -20.53 12.59 41.13
CA ARG A 445 -21.16 11.38 40.55
C ARG A 445 -20.17 10.21 40.46
N TRP A 446 -18.87 10.47 40.61
CA TRP A 446 -17.75 9.53 40.44
C TRP A 446 -17.16 9.02 41.75
N ARG A 447 -17.87 9.15 42.90
CA ARG A 447 -17.39 8.67 44.21
C ARG A 447 -16.97 7.19 44.21
N PHE A 448 -17.56 6.38 43.36
CA PHE A 448 -17.19 4.96 43.22
C PHE A 448 -15.74 4.82 42.69
N ILE A 449 -15.37 5.61 41.68
CA ILE A 449 -14.00 5.58 41.09
C ILE A 449 -12.99 6.13 42.09
N GLU A 450 -13.32 7.22 42.80
CA GLU A 450 -12.44 7.76 43.86
C GLU A 450 -12.18 6.74 44.99
N GLY A 451 -13.17 5.93 45.35
CA GLY A 451 -13.00 4.85 46.33
C GLY A 451 -12.07 3.72 45.83
N TRP A 452 -12.17 3.39 44.54
CA TRP A 452 -11.27 2.42 43.92
C TRP A 452 -9.85 2.96 43.79
N GLN A 453 -9.68 4.22 43.35
CA GLN A 453 -8.38 4.89 43.32
C GLN A 453 -7.70 4.90 44.70
N ALA A 454 -8.38 5.31 45.73
CA ALA A 454 -7.84 5.30 47.08
C ALA A 454 -7.44 3.90 47.57
N SER A 455 -8.22 2.87 47.22
CA SER A 455 -7.89 1.47 47.57
C SER A 455 -6.66 0.98 46.79
N ILE A 456 -6.53 1.35 45.50
CA ILE A 456 -5.37 0.99 44.69
C ILE A 456 -4.13 1.70 45.19
N ASP A 457 -4.21 3.00 45.46
CA ASP A 457 -3.11 3.81 45.99
C ASP A 457 -2.58 3.23 47.32
N THR A 458 -3.47 2.92 48.25
CA THR A 458 -3.10 2.28 49.54
C THR A 458 -2.40 0.94 49.34
N LYS A 459 -2.90 0.09 48.43
CA LYS A 459 -2.29 -1.21 48.14
C LYS A 459 -0.95 -1.07 47.42
N MET A 460 -0.83 -0.11 46.54
CA MET A 460 0.40 0.18 45.79
C MET A 460 1.48 0.68 46.77
N THR A 461 1.16 1.64 47.63
CA THR A 461 2.08 2.16 48.66
C THR A 461 2.52 1.03 49.58
N ALA A 462 1.57 0.22 50.07
CA ALA A 462 1.90 -0.92 50.91
C ALA A 462 2.79 -1.97 50.21
N PHE A 463 2.61 -2.19 48.91
CA PHE A 463 3.49 -3.05 48.10
C PHE A 463 4.89 -2.46 47.98
N ILE A 464 4.98 -1.16 47.70
CA ILE A 464 6.26 -0.44 47.59
C ILE A 464 7.03 -0.54 48.90
N ASP A 465 6.41 -0.17 49.99
CA ASP A 465 7.09 -0.10 51.29
C ASP A 465 7.45 -1.48 51.84
N ASN A 466 6.55 -2.47 51.73
CA ASN A 466 6.73 -3.76 52.39
C ASN A 466 7.43 -4.82 51.51
N LYS A 467 7.42 -4.67 50.19
CA LYS A 467 8.01 -5.68 49.29
C LYS A 467 9.07 -5.12 48.35
N TYR A 468 8.77 -4.05 47.62
CA TYR A 468 9.66 -3.53 46.58
C TYR A 468 10.90 -2.86 47.19
N GLN A 469 10.72 -1.97 48.16
CA GLN A 469 11.84 -1.29 48.82
C GLN A 469 12.81 -2.27 49.47
N PRO A 470 12.37 -3.25 50.33
CA PRO A 470 13.29 -4.23 50.91
C PRO A 470 13.99 -5.09 49.85
N PHE A 471 13.31 -5.43 48.76
CA PHE A 471 13.91 -6.17 47.66
C PHE A 471 15.01 -5.34 46.97
N LEU A 472 14.71 -4.07 46.68
CA LEU A 472 15.67 -3.14 46.06
C LEU A 472 16.91 -2.94 46.96
N GLU A 473 16.72 -2.73 48.25
CA GLU A 473 17.79 -2.63 49.23
C GLU A 473 18.68 -3.89 49.24
N LYS A 474 18.06 -5.09 49.20
CA LYS A 474 18.77 -6.35 49.08
C LYS A 474 19.59 -6.46 47.79
N CYS A 475 19.00 -6.05 46.65
CA CYS A 475 19.70 -6.00 45.35
C CYS A 475 20.90 -5.04 45.39
N MET A 476 20.73 -3.87 45.98
CA MET A 476 21.81 -2.90 46.14
C MET A 476 22.91 -3.37 47.09
N ARG A 477 22.53 -4.02 48.17
CA ARG A 477 23.47 -4.61 49.13
C ARG A 477 24.30 -5.73 48.52
N HIS A 478 23.70 -6.52 47.62
CA HIS A 478 24.36 -7.62 46.90
C HIS A 478 24.56 -7.29 45.41
N ARG A 479 24.99 -6.04 45.11
CA ARG A 479 25.08 -5.50 43.74
C ARG A 479 25.81 -6.40 42.76
N TYR A 480 26.88 -7.08 43.18
CA TYR A 480 27.64 -7.98 42.31
C TYR A 480 26.88 -9.27 41.95
N VAL A 481 26.11 -9.81 42.90
CA VAL A 481 25.25 -10.98 42.67
C VAL A 481 24.12 -10.58 41.70
N THR A 482 23.53 -9.41 41.92
CA THR A 482 22.50 -8.87 41.03
C THR A 482 23.03 -8.68 39.60
N LEU A 483 24.21 -8.05 39.46
CA LEU A 483 24.87 -7.88 38.18
C LEU A 483 25.20 -9.22 37.49
N ALA A 484 25.74 -10.19 38.28
CA ALA A 484 26.06 -11.53 37.75
C ALA A 484 24.79 -12.28 37.31
N SER A 485 23.66 -12.13 38.03
CA SER A 485 22.38 -12.74 37.63
C SER A 485 21.87 -12.20 36.30
N PHE A 486 21.91 -10.87 36.11
CA PHE A 486 21.54 -10.25 34.81
C PHE A 486 22.51 -10.65 33.71
N GLY A 487 23.82 -10.71 33.98
CA GLY A 487 24.83 -11.21 33.05
C GLY A 487 24.57 -12.66 32.63
N ALA A 488 24.20 -13.54 33.58
CA ALA A 488 23.85 -14.92 33.28
C ALA A 488 22.60 -15.02 32.38
N VAL A 489 21.53 -14.23 32.66
CA VAL A 489 20.34 -14.17 31.82
C VAL A 489 20.70 -13.70 30.42
N LEU A 490 21.54 -12.69 30.28
CA LEU A 490 22.00 -12.18 28.97
C LEU A 490 22.76 -13.27 28.17
N ILE A 491 23.69 -13.99 28.83
CA ILE A 491 24.45 -15.08 28.21
C ILE A 491 23.50 -16.21 27.76
N LEU A 492 22.52 -16.59 28.60
CA LEU A 492 21.53 -17.60 28.27
C LEU A 492 20.67 -17.17 27.08
N SER A 493 20.28 -15.90 27.01
CA SER A 493 19.50 -15.35 25.88
C SER A 493 20.31 -15.41 24.57
N PHE A 494 21.56 -14.99 24.56
CA PHE A 494 22.46 -15.14 23.41
C PHE A 494 22.66 -16.62 23.05
N GLY A 495 22.82 -17.49 24.04
CA GLY A 495 22.93 -18.92 23.84
C GLY A 495 21.69 -19.54 23.18
N ALA A 496 20.49 -19.07 23.55
CA ALA A 496 19.24 -19.51 22.93
C ALA A 496 19.12 -19.12 21.46
N VAL A 497 19.59 -17.94 21.10
CA VAL A 497 19.66 -17.51 19.69
C VAL A 497 20.73 -18.31 18.94
N ALA A 498 21.93 -18.44 19.51
CA ALA A 498 23.04 -19.14 18.87
C ALA A 498 22.81 -20.64 18.69
N SER A 499 22.03 -21.27 19.59
CA SER A 499 21.66 -22.70 19.52
C SER A 499 20.53 -22.98 18.52
N GLY A 500 19.90 -21.95 17.92
CA GLY A 500 18.79 -22.10 16.99
C GLY A 500 17.43 -22.41 17.66
N VAL A 501 17.36 -22.33 18.98
CA VAL A 501 16.07 -22.41 19.71
C VAL A 501 15.17 -21.24 19.32
N ALA A 502 15.73 -20.03 19.23
CA ALA A 502 15.09 -18.88 18.64
C ALA A 502 15.47 -18.81 17.16
N ARG A 503 14.53 -19.15 16.28
CA ARG A 503 14.72 -19.08 14.83
C ARG A 503 14.55 -17.65 14.35
N PHE A 504 15.40 -17.24 13.40
CA PHE A 504 15.28 -15.96 12.75
C PHE A 504 14.44 -16.11 11.48
N GLU A 505 13.23 -15.57 11.50
CA GLU A 505 12.35 -15.48 10.34
C GLU A 505 12.01 -14.00 10.11
N ILE A 506 12.21 -13.50 8.89
CA ILE A 506 11.96 -12.10 8.56
C ILE A 506 10.44 -11.83 8.51
N PHE A 507 9.70 -12.75 7.93
CA PHE A 507 8.25 -12.70 7.88
C PHE A 507 7.67 -14.02 8.40
N PRO A 508 6.75 -13.97 9.37
CA PRO A 508 6.06 -15.18 9.82
C PRO A 508 5.15 -15.71 8.72
N ASP A 509 4.99 -17.03 8.66
CA ASP A 509 3.98 -17.64 7.81
C ASP A 509 2.58 -17.21 8.26
N VAL A 510 1.88 -16.53 7.35
CA VAL A 510 0.49 -16.13 7.59
C VAL A 510 -0.41 -17.19 6.94
N PRO A 511 -1.27 -17.85 7.72
CA PRO A 511 -2.26 -18.77 7.15
C PRO A 511 -3.12 -18.02 6.12
N SER A 512 -3.22 -18.57 4.92
CA SER A 512 -4.10 -18.04 3.87
C SER A 512 -5.40 -18.82 3.87
N ASP A 513 -6.51 -18.13 3.75
CA ASP A 513 -7.84 -18.72 3.56
C ASP A 513 -8.05 -19.13 2.08
N ASP A 514 -7.09 -18.82 1.20
CA ASP A 514 -7.14 -19.15 -0.22
C ASP A 514 -6.57 -20.54 -0.49
N ILE A 515 -7.35 -21.38 -1.15
CA ILE A 515 -6.91 -22.68 -1.66
C ILE A 515 -6.76 -22.58 -3.18
N ARG A 516 -5.55 -22.77 -3.68
CA ARG A 516 -5.26 -22.83 -5.13
C ARG A 516 -4.87 -24.25 -5.50
N ALA A 517 -5.64 -24.86 -6.41
CA ALA A 517 -5.29 -26.10 -7.05
C ALA A 517 -4.73 -25.83 -8.45
N ILE A 518 -3.50 -26.26 -8.73
CA ILE A 518 -2.89 -26.16 -10.06
C ILE A 518 -2.79 -27.58 -10.60
N ILE A 519 -3.49 -27.86 -11.70
CA ILE A 519 -3.41 -29.12 -12.41
C ILE A 519 -2.58 -28.85 -13.66
N ILE A 520 -1.43 -29.52 -13.76
CA ILE A 520 -0.57 -29.50 -14.95
C ILE A 520 -0.86 -30.78 -15.70
N MET A 521 -1.41 -30.68 -16.92
CA MET A 521 -1.67 -31.81 -17.81
C MET A 521 -0.59 -31.94 -18.88
#